data_bb94605f480574d1bfb55af0952e1d3f
#
_entry.id   bb94605f480574d1bfb55af0952e1d3f
#
_cell.length_a   1.000
_cell.length_b   1.000
_cell.length_c   1.000
_cell.angle_alpha   90.00
_cell.angle_beta   90.00
_cell.angle_gamma   90.00
#
_symmetry.space_group_name_H-M   'P 1'
#
loop_
_entity.id
_entity.type
_entity.pdbx_description
1 polymer ?
#
loop_
_entity_poly.entity_id
_entity_poly.type
_entity_poly.pdbx_seq_one_letter_code
_entity_poly.pdbx_strand_id
1 'polypeptide(L)'
;MDFTPTRARGQQRLAEFLPSAGRRYAETRNGDDGPAEGGRANVSQLSPWLHAGLLGETEVLEAVLSVHSPRAAEKFIAEVFWRIYFKGYLEQRPAIWTDFAKGRDGALAALDANAGLRKAYAEAVEGRTGIAAFDVWAKELVETGYLHNHARMWFASIWIFTLKLDWRLGADFFLRHLMDADAASNTLSWRWVAGLHTKGKHYLARADNIARYTAGRPGGVLDASGLAGDEARPLTEPQEYARQKLDLPTPVSAADLAAPFALLLHDEAAHHAPLAIPAAPALVIGADRHDARSPGEVGAHAQAFARGALASGMAEAAATFACPATEWRAGEPLAPLLATGGLERIALPYLPAGWTRDALWPDLAPLVAQGRVVTLLPDVDRATWPLAKAGFFGVAKGIEGILAECGISGIGG
;
A
#
# COMPACT_ATOMS: atom_id res chain seq x y z
N MET A 1 -8.75 -17.92 1.39
CA MET A 1 -8.84 -16.68 0.59
C MET A 1 -8.09 -16.89 -0.71
N ASP A 2 -8.63 -16.37 -1.82
CA ASP A 2 -7.96 -16.45 -3.12
C ASP A 2 -7.42 -15.06 -3.51
N PHE A 3 -6.11 -14.92 -3.41
CA PHE A 3 -5.36 -13.74 -3.81
C PHE A 3 -4.58 -13.98 -5.11
N THR A 4 -5.23 -14.63 -6.09
CA THR A 4 -4.60 -14.77 -7.43
C THR A 4 -4.20 -13.39 -7.96
N PRO A 5 -2.92 -13.18 -8.32
CA PRO A 5 -2.36 -11.87 -8.65
C PRO A 5 -2.65 -11.47 -10.11
N THR A 6 -3.94 -11.42 -10.47
CA THR A 6 -4.41 -10.99 -11.80
C THR A 6 -5.45 -9.90 -11.68
N ARG A 7 -5.53 -9.04 -12.70
CA ARG A 7 -6.57 -8.01 -12.78
C ARG A 7 -7.97 -8.62 -12.76
N ALA A 8 -8.19 -9.68 -13.52
CA ALA A 8 -9.48 -10.37 -13.59
C ALA A 8 -9.96 -10.84 -12.20
N ARG A 9 -9.08 -11.41 -11.38
CA ARG A 9 -9.42 -11.82 -10.01
C ARG A 9 -9.73 -10.62 -9.10
N GLY A 10 -8.96 -9.54 -9.24
CA GLY A 10 -9.23 -8.30 -8.51
C GLY A 10 -10.60 -7.71 -8.85
N GLN A 11 -10.97 -7.67 -10.13
CA GLN A 11 -12.28 -7.21 -10.62
C GLN A 11 -13.40 -8.13 -10.11
N GLN A 12 -13.21 -9.44 -10.15
CA GLN A 12 -14.16 -10.40 -9.60
C GLN A 12 -14.35 -10.15 -8.10
N ARG A 13 -13.27 -9.94 -7.32
CA ARG A 13 -13.36 -9.64 -5.90
C ARG A 13 -14.09 -8.31 -5.62
N LEU A 14 -13.84 -7.29 -6.43
CA LEU A 14 -14.60 -6.04 -6.36
C LEU A 14 -16.09 -6.29 -6.57
N ALA A 15 -16.47 -7.01 -7.63
CA ALA A 15 -17.86 -7.34 -7.94
C ALA A 15 -18.54 -8.13 -6.78
N GLU A 16 -17.85 -9.11 -6.21
CA GLU A 16 -18.32 -9.87 -5.04
C GLU A 16 -18.59 -8.97 -3.82
N PHE A 17 -17.79 -7.92 -3.63
CA PHE A 17 -17.90 -7.02 -2.49
C PHE A 17 -18.90 -5.88 -2.70
N LEU A 18 -19.16 -5.44 -3.92
CA LEU A 18 -20.00 -4.28 -4.23
C LEU A 18 -21.33 -4.23 -3.45
N PRO A 19 -22.10 -5.34 -3.33
CA PRO A 19 -23.36 -5.31 -2.57
C PRO A 19 -23.17 -4.90 -1.08
N SER A 20 -21.98 -5.09 -0.54
CA SER A 20 -21.65 -4.81 0.86
C SER A 20 -20.97 -3.46 1.08
N ALA A 21 -20.54 -2.75 0.03
CA ALA A 21 -19.73 -1.52 0.12
C ALA A 21 -20.45 -0.30 0.71
N GLY A 22 -21.78 -0.37 0.86
CA GLY A 22 -22.62 0.69 1.44
C GLY A 22 -22.72 0.64 2.97
N ARG A 23 -23.95 0.76 3.48
CA ARG A 23 -24.26 0.78 4.93
C ARG A 23 -23.73 -0.45 5.67
N ARG A 24 -23.84 -1.63 5.06
CA ARG A 24 -23.36 -2.87 5.67
C ARG A 24 -21.86 -2.79 5.99
N TYR A 25 -21.06 -2.24 5.10
CA TYR A 25 -19.63 -2.00 5.36
C TYR A 25 -19.44 -1.10 6.57
N ALA A 26 -20.16 0.03 6.66
CA ALA A 26 -20.05 0.96 7.78
C ALA A 26 -20.36 0.30 9.13
N GLU A 27 -21.29 -0.63 9.16
CA GLU A 27 -21.74 -1.35 10.37
C GLU A 27 -20.78 -2.47 10.79
N THR A 28 -20.21 -3.19 9.81
CA THR A 28 -19.53 -4.47 10.07
C THR A 28 -18.02 -4.45 9.90
N ARG A 29 -17.47 -3.43 9.24
CA ARG A 29 -16.04 -3.32 8.83
C ARG A 29 -15.01 -3.52 9.95
N ASN A 30 -15.39 -3.33 11.19
CA ASN A 30 -14.48 -3.46 12.32
C ASN A 30 -14.29 -4.90 12.80
N GLY A 31 -15.19 -5.83 12.44
CA GLY A 31 -15.11 -7.24 12.82
C GLY A 31 -13.97 -7.95 12.09
N ASP A 32 -13.11 -8.63 12.83
CA ASP A 32 -12.07 -9.52 12.31
C ASP A 32 -12.51 -10.98 12.51
N ASP A 33 -13.21 -11.52 11.51
CA ASP A 33 -13.72 -12.89 11.53
C ASP A 33 -12.66 -13.96 11.17
N GLY A 34 -11.39 -13.53 11.01
CA GLY A 34 -10.27 -14.42 10.72
C GLY A 34 -10.19 -14.88 9.25
N PRO A 35 -9.18 -15.70 8.91
CA PRO A 35 -8.88 -16.11 7.53
C PRO A 35 -9.69 -17.31 7.04
N ALA A 36 -10.63 -17.87 7.80
CA ALA A 36 -11.42 -19.02 7.40
C ALA A 36 -12.20 -18.79 6.11
N GLU A 37 -12.67 -19.86 5.47
CA GLU A 37 -13.52 -19.81 4.28
C GLU A 37 -14.78 -18.98 4.57
N GLY A 38 -15.08 -18.00 3.70
CA GLY A 38 -16.15 -17.02 3.93
C GLY A 38 -15.85 -15.95 4.99
N GLY A 39 -14.72 -16.04 5.70
CA GLY A 39 -14.27 -15.02 6.64
C GLY A 39 -13.95 -13.70 5.96
N ARG A 40 -14.12 -12.58 6.69
CA ARG A 40 -13.87 -11.22 6.20
C ARG A 40 -14.70 -10.80 4.99
N ALA A 41 -15.92 -11.38 4.80
CA ALA A 41 -16.87 -10.93 3.80
C ALA A 41 -17.36 -9.49 4.06
N ASN A 42 -17.13 -8.97 5.25
CA ASN A 42 -17.44 -7.63 5.72
C ASN A 42 -16.45 -6.55 5.22
N VAL A 43 -15.32 -6.93 4.63
CA VAL A 43 -14.32 -6.02 4.06
C VAL A 43 -13.96 -6.40 2.63
N SER A 44 -13.48 -5.43 1.85
CA SER A 44 -13.20 -5.62 0.43
C SER A 44 -12.03 -6.56 0.16
N GLN A 45 -11.00 -6.53 0.98
CA GLN A 45 -9.71 -7.23 0.77
C GLN A 45 -9.02 -6.86 -0.56
N LEU A 46 -9.30 -5.67 -1.12
CA LEU A 46 -8.79 -5.23 -2.43
C LEU A 46 -7.37 -4.66 -2.37
N SER A 47 -6.85 -4.43 -1.16
CA SER A 47 -5.57 -3.74 -0.99
C SER A 47 -4.37 -4.36 -1.75
N PRO A 48 -4.23 -5.69 -1.92
CA PRO A 48 -3.15 -6.24 -2.73
C PRO A 48 -3.22 -5.83 -4.20
N TRP A 49 -4.41 -5.90 -4.81
CA TRP A 49 -4.60 -5.52 -6.22
C TRP A 49 -4.47 -4.01 -6.45
N LEU A 50 -4.93 -3.19 -5.47
CA LEU A 50 -4.75 -1.75 -5.51
C LEU A 50 -3.27 -1.36 -5.34
N HIS A 51 -2.55 -2.03 -4.43
CA HIS A 51 -1.13 -1.77 -4.23
C HIS A 51 -0.32 -2.09 -5.49
N ALA A 52 -0.56 -3.25 -6.08
CA ALA A 52 0.13 -3.66 -7.30
C ALA A 52 -0.34 -2.91 -8.57
N GLY A 53 -1.32 -2.00 -8.48
CA GLY A 53 -1.87 -1.30 -9.64
C GLY A 53 -2.58 -2.22 -10.65
N LEU A 54 -3.05 -3.39 -10.21
CA LEU A 54 -3.93 -4.27 -11.00
C LEU A 54 -5.35 -3.70 -11.09
N LEU A 55 -5.78 -2.97 -10.06
CA LEU A 55 -6.99 -2.15 -10.01
C LEU A 55 -6.60 -0.71 -9.72
N GLY A 56 -7.31 0.25 -10.31
CA GLY A 56 -7.19 1.66 -9.98
C GLY A 56 -8.20 2.10 -8.91
N GLU A 57 -7.84 3.07 -8.08
CA GLU A 57 -8.74 3.67 -7.10
C GLU A 57 -9.98 4.29 -7.77
N THR A 58 -9.82 4.93 -8.93
CA THR A 58 -10.91 5.48 -9.75
C THR A 58 -11.91 4.40 -10.12
N GLU A 59 -11.44 3.26 -10.64
CA GLU A 59 -12.28 2.11 -11.03
C GLU A 59 -13.08 1.57 -9.83
N VAL A 60 -12.46 1.48 -8.67
CA VAL A 60 -13.14 1.03 -7.44
C VAL A 60 -14.20 2.04 -6.99
N LEU A 61 -13.91 3.33 -7.05
CA LEU A 61 -14.85 4.40 -6.70
C LEU A 61 -16.05 4.44 -7.66
N GLU A 62 -15.81 4.34 -8.98
CA GLU A 62 -16.85 4.26 -9.99
C GLU A 62 -17.77 3.05 -9.78
N ALA A 63 -17.17 1.87 -9.58
CA ALA A 63 -17.94 0.65 -9.33
C ALA A 63 -18.83 0.77 -8.08
N VAL A 64 -18.31 1.32 -6.99
CA VAL A 64 -19.08 1.50 -5.75
C VAL A 64 -20.20 2.54 -5.94
N LEU A 65 -19.92 3.65 -6.60
CA LEU A 65 -20.88 4.71 -6.85
C LEU A 65 -21.91 4.36 -7.92
N SER A 66 -21.65 3.34 -8.74
CA SER A 66 -22.66 2.76 -9.63
C SER A 66 -23.73 1.93 -8.92
N VAL A 67 -23.49 1.52 -7.66
CA VAL A 67 -24.40 0.66 -6.87
C VAL A 67 -24.95 1.37 -5.64
N HIS A 68 -24.17 2.29 -5.05
CA HIS A 68 -24.51 2.96 -3.81
C HIS A 68 -24.48 4.48 -3.97
N SER A 69 -25.37 5.18 -3.27
CA SER A 69 -25.26 6.63 -3.15
C SER A 69 -23.98 7.03 -2.37
N PRO A 70 -23.39 8.20 -2.61
CA PRO A 70 -22.21 8.68 -1.90
C PRO A 70 -22.36 8.62 -0.38
N ARG A 71 -23.54 8.96 0.14
CA ARG A 71 -23.89 8.91 1.57
C ARG A 71 -23.88 7.48 2.11
N ALA A 72 -24.39 6.52 1.36
CA ALA A 72 -24.43 5.12 1.80
C ALA A 72 -23.04 4.50 1.84
N ALA A 73 -22.17 4.85 0.89
CA ALA A 73 -20.82 4.33 0.75
C ALA A 73 -19.73 5.23 1.39
N GLU A 74 -20.10 6.31 2.09
CA GLU A 74 -19.18 7.31 2.66
C GLU A 74 -17.97 6.67 3.37
N LYS A 75 -18.20 5.65 4.19
CA LYS A 75 -17.12 5.00 4.95
C LYS A 75 -16.17 4.22 4.06
N PHE A 76 -16.67 3.54 3.03
CA PHE A 76 -15.81 2.81 2.10
C PHE A 76 -15.02 3.76 1.19
N ILE A 77 -15.69 4.78 0.65
CA ILE A 77 -15.04 5.84 -0.14
C ILE A 77 -13.91 6.49 0.68
N ALA A 78 -14.17 6.81 1.95
CA ALA A 78 -13.15 7.38 2.82
C ALA A 78 -11.92 6.46 2.98
N GLU A 79 -12.10 5.12 3.06
CA GLU A 79 -10.97 4.18 3.16
C GLU A 79 -10.12 4.15 1.88
N VAL A 80 -10.74 4.26 0.69
CA VAL A 80 -10.00 4.41 -0.56
C VAL A 80 -9.19 5.71 -0.56
N PHE A 81 -9.80 6.82 -0.14
CA PHE A 81 -9.11 8.10 -0.04
C PHE A 81 -8.04 8.16 1.06
N TRP A 82 -8.13 7.36 2.12
CA TRP A 82 -7.06 7.24 3.11
C TRP A 82 -5.75 6.76 2.47
N ARG A 83 -5.82 5.78 1.58
CA ARG A 83 -4.65 5.28 0.84
C ARG A 83 -4.04 6.38 -0.03
N ILE A 84 -4.87 7.09 -0.81
CA ILE A 84 -4.43 8.20 -1.67
C ILE A 84 -3.83 9.34 -0.83
N TYR A 85 -4.48 9.67 0.29
CA TYR A 85 -4.00 10.67 1.25
C TYR A 85 -2.62 10.31 1.79
N PHE A 86 -2.38 9.08 2.22
CA PHE A 86 -1.09 8.68 2.75
C PHE A 86 0.03 8.82 1.72
N LYS A 87 -0.20 8.45 0.47
CA LYS A 87 0.74 8.68 -0.62
C LYS A 87 1.04 10.18 -0.78
N GLY A 88 0.03 11.02 -0.92
CA GLY A 88 0.21 12.48 -1.07
C GLY A 88 0.82 13.15 0.16
N TYR A 89 0.55 12.66 1.37
CA TYR A 89 1.18 13.16 2.59
C TYR A 89 2.68 12.83 2.62
N LEU A 90 3.05 11.61 2.23
CA LEU A 90 4.45 11.17 2.18
C LEU A 90 5.21 11.88 1.06
N GLU A 91 4.60 12.09 -0.13
CA GLU A 91 5.19 12.89 -1.21
C GLU A 91 5.54 14.31 -0.77
N GLN A 92 4.73 14.91 0.10
CA GLN A 92 5.03 16.23 0.66
C GLN A 92 6.04 16.19 1.80
N ARG A 93 6.41 15.00 2.31
CA ARG A 93 7.38 14.79 3.42
C ARG A 93 8.22 13.54 3.21
N PRO A 94 8.96 13.45 2.09
CA PRO A 94 9.70 12.22 1.75
C PRO A 94 10.78 11.86 2.78
N ALA A 95 11.26 12.82 3.56
CA ALA A 95 12.20 12.58 4.65
C ALA A 95 11.64 11.62 5.72
N ILE A 96 10.30 11.50 5.88
CA ILE A 96 9.70 10.49 6.78
C ILE A 96 10.08 9.08 6.35
N TRP A 97 10.04 8.79 5.05
CA TRP A 97 10.44 7.50 4.52
C TRP A 97 11.94 7.25 4.67
N THR A 98 12.76 8.23 4.32
CA THR A 98 14.24 8.13 4.45
C THR A 98 14.65 7.87 5.90
N ASP A 99 14.05 8.57 6.85
CA ASP A 99 14.32 8.41 8.28
C ASP A 99 13.77 7.09 8.83
N PHE A 100 12.62 6.62 8.30
CA PHE A 100 12.12 5.28 8.61
C PHE A 100 13.13 4.22 8.17
N ALA A 101 13.59 4.25 6.91
CA ALA A 101 14.53 3.27 6.37
C ALA A 101 15.84 3.25 7.17
N LYS A 102 16.43 4.43 7.39
CA LYS A 102 17.65 4.57 8.20
C LYS A 102 17.45 4.11 9.64
N GLY A 103 16.34 4.47 10.26
CA GLY A 103 16.04 4.08 11.64
C GLY A 103 15.74 2.58 11.77
N ARG A 104 15.10 1.96 10.78
CA ARG A 104 14.93 0.51 10.66
C ARG A 104 16.28 -0.21 10.63
N ASP A 105 17.19 0.23 9.77
CA ASP A 105 18.51 -0.39 9.64
C ASP A 105 19.30 -0.28 10.95
N GLY A 106 19.21 0.87 11.65
CA GLY A 106 19.77 1.03 12.99
C GLY A 106 19.13 0.12 14.04
N ALA A 107 17.82 -0.07 13.99
CA ALA A 107 17.09 -0.97 14.90
C ALA A 107 17.45 -2.44 14.64
N LEU A 108 17.60 -2.86 13.38
CA LEU A 108 18.09 -4.19 13.02
C LEU A 108 19.51 -4.43 13.53
N ALA A 109 20.42 -3.48 13.34
CA ALA A 109 21.79 -3.58 13.89
C ALA A 109 21.80 -3.67 15.44
N ALA A 110 20.87 -3.02 16.12
CA ALA A 110 20.73 -3.13 17.58
C ALA A 110 20.32 -4.54 18.05
N LEU A 111 19.62 -5.32 17.21
CA LEU A 111 19.32 -6.72 17.51
C LEU A 111 20.59 -7.57 17.59
N ASP A 112 21.58 -7.30 16.73
CA ASP A 112 22.87 -8.03 16.73
C ASP A 112 23.68 -7.71 17.99
N ALA A 113 23.59 -6.48 18.48
CA ALA A 113 24.31 -6.02 19.66
C ALA A 113 23.66 -6.42 21.00
N ASN A 114 22.36 -6.80 21.00
CA ASN A 114 21.60 -7.08 22.23
C ASN A 114 20.81 -8.39 22.14
N ALA A 115 21.31 -9.44 22.79
CA ALA A 115 20.70 -10.77 22.78
C ALA A 115 19.28 -10.79 23.38
N GLY A 116 18.99 -9.97 24.41
CA GLY A 116 17.66 -9.88 25.01
C GLY A 116 16.66 -9.25 24.04
N LEU A 117 17.05 -8.17 23.36
CA LEU A 117 16.23 -7.52 22.36
C LEU A 117 15.98 -8.44 21.14
N ARG A 118 17.04 -9.12 20.68
CA ARG A 118 16.93 -10.12 19.59
C ARG A 118 15.96 -11.23 19.96
N LYS A 119 16.02 -11.77 21.20
CA LYS A 119 15.09 -12.78 21.68
C LYS A 119 13.65 -12.27 21.67
N ALA A 120 13.39 -11.08 22.22
CA ALA A 120 12.05 -10.49 22.26
C ALA A 120 11.50 -10.23 20.84
N TYR A 121 12.34 -9.76 19.92
CA TYR A 121 11.97 -9.59 18.52
C TYR A 121 11.63 -10.94 17.85
N ALA A 122 12.46 -11.97 18.05
CA ALA A 122 12.21 -13.31 17.50
C ALA A 122 10.88 -13.88 18.03
N GLU A 123 10.61 -13.75 19.33
CA GLU A 123 9.35 -14.18 19.93
C GLU A 123 8.14 -13.44 19.33
N ALA A 124 8.29 -12.13 19.05
CA ALA A 124 7.23 -11.34 18.45
C ALA A 124 6.92 -11.77 16.99
N VAL A 125 7.94 -11.89 16.14
CA VAL A 125 7.72 -12.25 14.72
C VAL A 125 7.30 -13.69 14.53
N GLU A 126 7.64 -14.59 15.48
CA GLU A 126 7.24 -15.99 15.47
C GLU A 126 5.88 -16.23 16.18
N GLY A 127 5.27 -15.21 16.77
CA GLY A 127 4.01 -15.34 17.49
C GLY A 127 4.12 -16.23 18.72
N ARG A 128 5.10 -15.94 19.58
CA ARG A 128 5.42 -16.66 20.83
C ARG A 128 5.59 -15.73 22.02
N THR A 129 4.89 -14.61 22.02
CA THR A 129 4.98 -13.58 23.07
C THR A 129 4.21 -13.95 24.33
N GLY A 130 3.27 -14.88 24.24
CA GLY A 130 2.33 -15.22 25.31
C GLY A 130 1.07 -14.35 25.32
N ILE A 131 0.93 -13.36 24.41
CA ILE A 131 -0.29 -12.60 24.19
C ILE A 131 -1.05 -13.29 23.06
N ALA A 132 -2.07 -14.08 23.38
CA ALA A 132 -2.69 -14.99 22.41
C ALA A 132 -3.21 -14.30 21.16
N ALA A 133 -3.86 -13.14 21.27
CA ALA A 133 -4.34 -12.37 20.13
C ALA A 133 -3.20 -11.95 19.22
N PHE A 134 -2.12 -11.42 19.78
CA PHE A 134 -0.94 -10.99 19.01
C PHE A 134 -0.27 -12.16 18.29
N ASP A 135 -0.09 -13.27 19.00
CA ASP A 135 0.58 -14.47 18.48
C ASP A 135 -0.21 -15.08 17.32
N VAL A 136 -1.55 -15.05 17.38
CA VAL A 136 -2.43 -15.47 16.29
C VAL A 136 -2.21 -14.56 15.06
N TRP A 137 -2.21 -13.23 15.23
CA TRP A 137 -2.04 -12.31 14.10
C TRP A 137 -0.62 -12.35 13.50
N ALA A 138 0.42 -12.56 14.31
CA ALA A 138 1.78 -12.72 13.80
C ALA A 138 1.89 -13.93 12.86
N LYS A 139 1.33 -15.07 13.27
CA LYS A 139 1.26 -16.30 12.46
C LYS A 139 0.39 -16.11 11.23
N GLU A 140 -0.81 -15.54 11.40
CA GLU A 140 -1.73 -15.29 10.31
C GLU A 140 -1.11 -14.41 9.21
N LEU A 141 -0.35 -13.38 9.60
CA LEU A 141 0.35 -12.52 8.64
C LEU A 141 1.35 -13.31 7.80
N VAL A 142 2.15 -14.15 8.43
CA VAL A 142 3.17 -14.97 7.73
C VAL A 142 2.50 -16.03 6.84
N GLU A 143 1.44 -16.66 7.34
CA GLU A 143 0.74 -17.75 6.66
C GLU A 143 -0.16 -17.31 5.51
N THR A 144 -0.63 -16.06 5.52
CA THR A 144 -1.62 -15.58 4.54
C THR A 144 -1.19 -14.37 3.72
N GLY A 145 -0.16 -13.65 4.14
CA GLY A 145 0.26 -12.36 3.54
C GLY A 145 -0.75 -11.23 3.74
N TYR A 146 -1.72 -11.40 4.64
CA TYR A 146 -2.80 -10.42 4.85
C TYR A 146 -3.24 -10.38 6.32
N LEU A 147 -3.57 -9.18 6.80
CA LEU A 147 -4.27 -8.96 8.06
C LEU A 147 -5.45 -8.01 7.86
N HIS A 148 -6.52 -8.22 8.62
CA HIS A 148 -7.62 -7.27 8.72
C HIS A 148 -7.11 -5.91 9.23
N ASN A 149 -7.61 -4.80 8.68
CA ASN A 149 -7.12 -3.46 9.04
C ASN A 149 -7.14 -3.19 10.55
N HIS A 150 -8.20 -3.59 11.24
CA HIS A 150 -8.29 -3.40 12.70
C HIS A 150 -7.24 -4.23 13.44
N ALA A 151 -6.98 -5.47 12.99
CA ALA A 151 -5.91 -6.30 13.54
C ALA A 151 -4.53 -5.67 13.37
N ARG A 152 -4.27 -5.00 12.24
CA ARG A 152 -3.02 -4.25 12.04
C ARG A 152 -2.81 -3.14 13.09
N MET A 153 -3.87 -2.44 13.46
CA MET A 153 -3.81 -1.39 14.48
C MET A 153 -3.56 -1.96 15.88
N TRP A 154 -4.24 -3.05 16.26
CA TRP A 154 -3.99 -3.72 17.54
C TRP A 154 -2.60 -4.32 17.61
N PHE A 155 -2.16 -4.97 16.53
CA PHE A 155 -0.82 -5.54 16.42
C PHE A 155 0.25 -4.46 16.66
N ALA A 156 0.16 -3.34 15.94
CA ALA A 156 1.12 -2.24 16.08
C ALA A 156 1.11 -1.64 17.50
N SER A 157 -0.06 -1.49 18.10
CA SER A 157 -0.19 -0.99 19.47
C SER A 157 0.45 -1.95 20.49
N ILE A 158 0.21 -3.24 20.37
CA ILE A 158 0.81 -4.26 21.25
C ILE A 158 2.32 -4.29 21.08
N TRP A 159 2.80 -4.27 19.84
CA TRP A 159 4.21 -4.21 19.50
C TRP A 159 4.94 -3.05 20.20
N ILE A 160 4.36 -1.85 20.07
CA ILE A 160 4.99 -0.61 20.58
C ILE A 160 4.86 -0.50 22.09
N PHE A 161 3.66 -0.65 22.64
CA PHE A 161 3.36 -0.24 24.02
C PHE A 161 3.42 -1.40 25.01
N THR A 162 3.13 -2.63 24.60
CA THR A 162 3.18 -3.80 25.47
C THR A 162 4.54 -4.51 25.37
N LEU A 163 4.97 -4.86 24.16
CA LEU A 163 6.25 -5.54 23.92
C LEU A 163 7.44 -4.56 23.97
N LYS A 164 7.18 -3.25 23.86
CA LYS A 164 8.20 -2.18 23.89
C LYS A 164 9.31 -2.36 22.85
N LEU A 165 8.97 -2.90 21.70
CA LEU A 165 9.86 -3.05 20.56
C LEU A 165 9.84 -1.78 19.69
N ASP A 166 10.95 -1.48 19.03
CA ASP A 166 11.01 -0.36 18.09
C ASP A 166 9.94 -0.54 16.99
N TRP A 167 9.12 0.49 16.80
CA TRP A 167 8.02 0.47 15.84
C TRP A 167 8.48 0.21 14.41
N ARG A 168 9.72 0.61 14.07
CA ARG A 168 10.28 0.41 12.73
C ARG A 168 10.52 -1.05 12.40
N LEU A 169 10.87 -1.86 13.40
CA LEU A 169 10.99 -3.32 13.24
C LEU A 169 9.65 -3.98 12.95
N GLY A 170 8.58 -3.51 13.60
CA GLY A 170 7.23 -4.01 13.34
C GLY A 170 6.69 -3.56 11.97
N ALA A 171 6.95 -2.30 11.60
CA ALA A 171 6.61 -1.79 10.28
C ALA A 171 7.39 -2.52 9.16
N ASP A 172 8.65 -2.88 9.39
CA ASP A 172 9.45 -3.72 8.50
C ASP A 172 8.89 -5.14 8.38
N PHE A 173 8.48 -5.74 9.49
CA PHE A 173 7.81 -7.04 9.48
C PHE A 173 6.55 -7.02 8.60
N PHE A 174 5.77 -5.95 8.64
CA PHE A 174 4.63 -5.75 7.74
C PHE A 174 5.05 -5.57 6.29
N LEU A 175 6.08 -4.78 5.99
CA LEU A 175 6.59 -4.61 4.62
C LEU A 175 7.04 -5.94 4.02
N ARG A 176 7.64 -6.83 4.81
CA ARG A 176 8.11 -8.13 4.34
C ARG A 176 6.98 -9.11 4.04
N HIS A 177 5.93 -9.11 4.86
CA HIS A 177 4.92 -10.18 4.79
C HIS A 177 3.61 -9.78 4.13
N LEU A 178 3.21 -8.51 4.18
CA LEU A 178 1.97 -8.06 3.54
C LEU A 178 2.09 -8.06 2.01
N MET A 179 1.10 -8.62 1.33
CA MET A 179 0.98 -8.51 -0.13
C MET A 179 0.76 -7.05 -0.56
N ASP A 180 0.09 -6.24 0.26
CA ASP A 180 -0.18 -4.82 0.05
C ASP A 180 0.83 -3.90 0.75
N ALA A 181 2.11 -4.21 0.70
CA ALA A 181 3.20 -3.51 1.39
C ALA A 181 3.44 -2.06 0.87
N ASP A 182 2.41 -1.25 0.86
CA ASP A 182 2.45 0.18 0.51
C ASP A 182 3.31 0.97 1.50
N ALA A 183 4.37 1.58 1.02
CA ALA A 183 5.34 2.28 1.86
C ALA A 183 4.70 3.43 2.66
N ALA A 184 3.82 4.22 2.02
CA ALA A 184 3.15 5.35 2.65
C ALA A 184 2.13 4.89 3.70
N SER A 185 1.20 4.02 3.31
CA SER A 185 0.15 3.52 4.21
C SER A 185 0.74 2.80 5.41
N ASN A 186 1.76 1.95 5.19
CA ASN A 186 2.40 1.20 6.27
C ASN A 186 3.13 2.14 7.24
N THR A 187 4.07 2.94 6.75
CA THR A 187 4.87 3.82 7.59
C THR A 187 4.01 4.82 8.38
N LEU A 188 3.05 5.46 7.70
CA LEU A 188 2.24 6.50 8.34
C LEU A 188 1.19 5.92 9.30
N SER A 189 0.66 4.71 9.05
CA SER A 189 -0.23 4.03 9.99
C SER A 189 0.50 3.59 11.26
N TRP A 190 1.70 3.04 11.17
CA TRP A 190 2.52 2.73 12.33
C TRP A 190 2.86 3.99 13.13
N ARG A 191 3.21 5.10 12.46
CA ARG A 191 3.43 6.40 13.08
C ARG A 191 2.18 6.96 13.75
N TRP A 192 1.00 6.72 13.14
CA TRP A 192 -0.27 7.14 13.72
C TRP A 192 -0.56 6.37 15.01
N VAL A 193 -0.41 5.05 15.03
CA VAL A 193 -0.55 4.23 16.25
C VAL A 193 0.42 4.70 17.33
N ALA A 194 1.67 5.00 16.96
CA ALA A 194 2.72 5.45 17.87
C ALA A 194 2.49 6.87 18.45
N GLY A 195 1.59 7.67 17.87
CA GLY A 195 1.38 9.08 18.25
C GLY A 195 2.35 10.07 17.60
N LEU A 196 3.07 9.63 16.56
CA LEU A 196 4.03 10.44 15.79
C LEU A 196 3.39 11.19 14.62
N HIS A 197 2.38 10.62 13.99
CA HIS A 197 1.67 11.25 12.88
C HIS A 197 0.76 12.40 13.35
N THR A 198 0.01 12.16 14.42
CA THR A 198 -0.74 13.21 15.12
C THR A 198 -0.12 13.34 16.51
N LYS A 199 0.73 14.35 16.68
CA LYS A 199 1.54 14.51 17.90
C LYS A 199 0.71 14.37 19.17
N GLY A 200 1.14 13.46 20.04
CA GLY A 200 0.55 13.21 21.33
C GLY A 200 -0.76 12.39 21.34
N LYS A 201 -1.29 11.99 20.19
CA LYS A 201 -2.47 11.13 20.09
C LYS A 201 -2.06 9.75 19.56
N HIS A 202 -1.89 8.80 20.46
CA HIS A 202 -1.58 7.42 20.11
C HIS A 202 -2.83 6.53 20.21
N TYR A 203 -2.76 5.36 19.62
CA TYR A 203 -3.83 4.36 19.69
C TYR A 203 -3.42 3.22 20.61
N LEU A 204 -4.22 2.94 21.65
CA LEU A 204 -4.03 1.79 22.54
C LEU A 204 -5.00 0.67 22.21
N ALA A 205 -4.46 -0.52 22.01
CA ALA A 205 -5.22 -1.74 21.94
C ALA A 205 -5.86 -2.05 23.31
N ARG A 206 -7.13 -2.40 23.31
CA ARG A 206 -7.89 -2.72 24.53
C ARG A 206 -8.47 -4.12 24.42
N ALA A 207 -8.33 -4.90 25.47
CA ALA A 207 -8.76 -6.29 25.48
C ALA A 207 -10.27 -6.44 25.22
N ASP A 208 -11.10 -5.57 25.78
CA ASP A 208 -12.54 -5.55 25.56
C ASP A 208 -12.91 -5.25 24.10
N ASN A 209 -12.17 -4.34 23.46
CA ASN A 209 -12.36 -4.00 22.05
C ASN A 209 -11.95 -5.17 21.13
N ILE A 210 -10.80 -5.79 21.40
CA ILE A 210 -10.33 -6.98 20.70
C ILE A 210 -11.36 -8.11 20.83
N ALA A 211 -11.79 -8.41 22.06
CA ALA A 211 -12.80 -9.44 22.32
C ALA A 211 -14.09 -9.19 21.53
N ARG A 212 -14.59 -7.97 21.53
CA ARG A 212 -15.80 -7.58 20.80
C ARG A 212 -15.71 -7.85 19.32
N TYR A 213 -14.61 -7.46 18.68
CA TYR A 213 -14.47 -7.50 17.23
C TYR A 213 -13.80 -8.76 16.69
N THR A 214 -13.40 -9.70 17.56
CA THR A 214 -12.93 -11.03 17.17
C THR A 214 -13.94 -12.14 17.51
N ALA A 215 -15.11 -11.79 18.03
CA ALA A 215 -16.14 -12.75 18.44
C ALA A 215 -16.67 -13.63 17.30
N GLY A 216 -16.57 -13.16 16.05
CA GLY A 216 -16.96 -13.92 14.84
C GLY A 216 -15.91 -14.91 14.34
N ARG A 217 -14.73 -14.99 14.97
CA ARG A 217 -13.67 -15.93 14.51
C ARG A 217 -14.07 -17.38 14.81
N PRO A 218 -13.76 -18.33 13.93
CA PRO A 218 -14.07 -19.76 14.15
C PRO A 218 -13.48 -20.35 15.43
N GLY A 219 -12.33 -19.82 15.88
CA GLY A 219 -11.69 -20.19 17.16
C GLY A 219 -12.24 -19.46 18.38
N GLY A 220 -13.27 -18.62 18.22
CA GLY A 220 -13.81 -17.78 19.27
C GLY A 220 -13.02 -16.48 19.49
N VAL A 221 -13.37 -15.81 20.59
CA VAL A 221 -12.75 -14.55 21.01
C VAL A 221 -11.25 -14.72 21.25
N LEU A 222 -10.45 -13.79 20.71
CA LEU A 222 -9.01 -13.78 20.98
C LEU A 222 -8.74 -13.14 22.35
N ASP A 223 -8.04 -13.88 23.21
CA ASP A 223 -7.57 -13.35 24.50
C ASP A 223 -6.41 -12.35 24.28
N ALA A 224 -6.57 -11.21 24.89
CA ALA A 224 -5.61 -10.11 24.86
C ALA A 224 -5.35 -9.57 26.28
N SER A 225 -5.24 -10.46 27.25
CA SER A 225 -4.85 -10.10 28.62
C SER A 225 -3.40 -9.62 28.68
N GLY A 226 -3.08 -8.77 29.65
CA GLY A 226 -1.73 -8.28 29.90
C GLY A 226 -1.26 -7.13 28.99
N LEU A 227 -2.17 -6.47 28.27
CA LEU A 227 -1.84 -5.30 27.45
C LEU A 227 -1.45 -4.08 28.30
N ALA A 228 -0.63 -3.21 27.73
CA ALA A 228 -0.33 -1.89 28.31
C ALA A 228 -1.62 -1.09 28.52
N GLY A 229 -1.75 -0.47 29.68
CA GLY A 229 -2.89 0.35 30.08
C GLY A 229 -2.70 1.83 29.76
N ASP A 230 -3.50 2.67 30.44
CA ASP A 230 -3.54 4.13 30.24
C ASP A 230 -2.23 4.84 30.66
N GLU A 231 -1.28 4.13 31.28
CA GLU A 231 0.07 4.62 31.60
C GLU A 231 0.97 4.74 30.36
N ALA A 232 0.63 4.04 29.26
CA ALA A 232 1.38 4.13 28.01
C ALA A 232 1.39 5.58 27.50
N ARG A 233 2.52 6.00 26.97
CA ARG A 233 2.70 7.35 26.45
C ARG A 233 3.03 7.29 24.97
N PRO A 234 2.55 8.28 24.17
CA PRO A 234 2.92 8.39 22.78
C PRO A 234 4.44 8.49 22.64
N LEU A 235 4.96 7.92 21.57
CA LEU A 235 6.35 8.11 21.21
C LEU A 235 6.59 9.57 20.82
N THR A 236 7.82 10.01 20.99
CA THR A 236 8.30 11.34 20.56
C THR A 236 9.48 11.18 19.62
N GLU A 237 9.61 12.08 18.69
CA GLU A 237 10.78 12.20 17.82
C GLU A 237 11.30 13.64 17.83
N PRO A 238 12.62 13.84 17.75
CA PRO A 238 13.21 15.20 17.81
C PRO A 238 12.97 15.99 16.53
N GLN A 239 12.67 15.31 15.42
CA GLN A 239 12.57 15.92 14.08
C GLN A 239 11.15 16.38 13.78
N GLU A 240 11.07 17.51 13.07
CA GLU A 240 9.88 17.97 12.39
C GLU A 240 10.11 17.85 10.89
N TYR A 241 9.16 17.19 10.22
CA TYR A 241 9.22 17.00 8.77
C TYR A 241 8.55 18.18 8.07
N ALA A 242 9.35 19.11 7.58
CA ALA A 242 8.84 20.22 6.80
C ALA A 242 8.15 19.72 5.52
N ARG A 243 7.00 20.33 5.23
CA ARG A 243 6.28 20.05 3.99
C ARG A 243 7.02 20.65 2.80
N GLN A 244 7.29 19.84 1.80
CA GLN A 244 7.82 20.26 0.51
C GLN A 244 6.68 20.62 -0.46
N LYS A 245 6.95 21.49 -1.42
CA LYS A 245 6.04 21.76 -2.53
C LYS A 245 6.00 20.52 -3.43
N LEU A 246 4.79 20.09 -3.78
CA LEU A 246 4.63 19.05 -4.79
C LEU A 246 5.00 19.60 -6.18
N ASP A 247 5.75 18.81 -6.90
CA ASP A 247 6.01 18.98 -8.34
C ASP A 247 5.40 17.78 -9.07
N LEU A 248 4.12 17.94 -9.44
CA LEU A 248 3.37 16.85 -10.06
C LEU A 248 3.46 16.94 -11.59
N PRO A 249 3.64 15.80 -12.28
CA PRO A 249 3.65 15.77 -13.73
C PRO A 249 2.28 16.23 -14.26
N THR A 250 2.29 16.91 -15.39
CA THR A 250 1.07 17.30 -16.12
C THR A 250 0.36 16.07 -16.69
N PRO A 251 -0.95 16.12 -16.98
CA PRO A 251 -1.64 15.08 -17.73
C PRO A 251 -0.94 14.80 -19.07
N VAL A 252 -0.77 13.51 -19.36
CA VAL A 252 -0.07 13.07 -20.57
C VAL A 252 -1.04 13.02 -21.74
N SER A 253 -0.66 13.64 -22.86
CA SER A 253 -1.41 13.62 -24.11
C SER A 253 -0.83 12.60 -25.12
N ALA A 254 -1.57 12.29 -26.17
CA ALA A 254 -1.05 11.47 -27.27
C ALA A 254 0.16 12.11 -27.97
N ALA A 255 0.26 13.43 -27.98
CA ALA A 255 1.41 14.15 -28.56
C ALA A 255 2.71 13.92 -27.76
N ASP A 256 2.61 13.76 -26.43
CA ASP A 256 3.78 13.47 -25.56
C ASP A 256 4.36 12.07 -25.82
N LEU A 257 3.54 11.16 -26.37
CA LEU A 257 3.89 9.77 -26.71
C LEU A 257 3.81 9.50 -28.22
N ALA A 258 3.96 10.52 -29.06
CA ALA A 258 3.91 10.38 -30.52
C ALA A 258 5.10 9.60 -31.12
N ALA A 259 6.28 9.68 -30.49
CA ALA A 259 7.43 8.87 -30.87
C ALA A 259 7.36 7.48 -30.23
N PRO A 260 7.94 6.42 -30.83
CA PRO A 260 7.98 5.10 -30.24
C PRO A 260 8.57 5.12 -28.82
N PHE A 261 7.92 4.45 -27.88
CA PHE A 261 8.32 4.44 -26.47
C PHE A 261 8.17 3.04 -25.85
N ALA A 262 8.87 2.81 -24.75
CA ALA A 262 8.64 1.66 -23.89
C ALA A 262 7.70 2.02 -22.73
N LEU A 263 6.77 1.14 -22.41
CA LEU A 263 5.99 1.21 -21.18
C LEU A 263 6.73 0.42 -20.09
N LEU A 264 7.15 1.09 -19.00
CA LEU A 264 7.79 0.44 -17.88
C LEU A 264 6.75 0.19 -16.78
N LEU A 265 6.45 -1.07 -16.51
CA LEU A 265 5.60 -1.54 -15.40
C LEU A 265 6.49 -1.92 -14.21
N HIS A 266 5.98 -1.75 -12.99
CA HIS A 266 6.71 -2.03 -11.75
C HIS A 266 5.76 -2.53 -10.65
N ASP A 267 6.30 -2.90 -9.48
CA ASP A 267 5.57 -3.54 -8.38
C ASP A 267 4.33 -2.79 -7.90
N GLU A 268 4.29 -1.46 -8.03
CA GLU A 268 3.14 -0.63 -7.60
C GLU A 268 2.25 -0.17 -8.77
N ALA A 269 2.61 -0.53 -10.00
CA ALA A 269 1.85 -0.25 -11.22
C ALA A 269 2.13 -1.36 -12.24
N ALA A 270 1.70 -2.56 -11.89
CA ALA A 270 1.96 -3.76 -12.67
C ALA A 270 1.06 -3.91 -13.91
N HIS A 271 0.00 -3.08 -14.06
CA HIS A 271 -0.95 -3.21 -15.15
C HIS A 271 -1.21 -1.89 -15.88
N HIS A 272 -1.37 -1.97 -17.21
CA HIS A 272 -1.57 -0.79 -18.06
C HIS A 272 -2.96 -0.15 -17.95
N ALA A 273 -4.01 -0.92 -17.65
CA ALA A 273 -5.38 -0.42 -17.71
C ALA A 273 -5.68 0.76 -16.77
N PRO A 274 -5.20 0.77 -15.48
CA PRO A 274 -5.43 1.91 -14.61
C PRO A 274 -4.64 3.17 -15.01
N LEU A 275 -3.68 3.07 -15.94
CA LEU A 275 -2.78 4.16 -16.32
C LEU A 275 -3.35 5.09 -17.39
N ALA A 276 -4.45 4.74 -18.02
CA ALA A 276 -5.10 5.51 -19.10
C ALA A 276 -4.11 6.03 -20.17
N ILE A 277 -3.24 5.12 -20.68
CA ILE A 277 -2.15 5.47 -21.60
C ILE A 277 -2.77 5.93 -22.95
N PRO A 278 -2.46 7.16 -23.42
CA PRO A 278 -3.10 7.72 -24.62
C PRO A 278 -2.55 7.18 -25.96
N ALA A 279 -1.51 6.35 -25.93
CA ALA A 279 -0.88 5.77 -27.14
C ALA A 279 -0.37 4.35 -26.86
N ALA A 280 -0.19 3.54 -27.89
CA ALA A 280 0.33 2.18 -27.77
C ALA A 280 1.87 2.20 -27.63
N PRO A 281 2.46 1.50 -26.63
CA PRO A 281 3.90 1.32 -26.53
C PRO A 281 4.43 0.36 -27.61
N ALA A 282 5.68 0.52 -28.00
CA ALA A 282 6.38 -0.40 -28.88
C ALA A 282 7.06 -1.57 -28.12
N LEU A 283 7.20 -1.45 -26.79
CA LEU A 283 7.82 -2.44 -25.91
C LEU A 283 7.20 -2.30 -24.51
N VAL A 284 6.93 -3.41 -23.85
CA VAL A 284 6.61 -3.44 -22.41
C VAL A 284 7.85 -3.92 -21.66
N ILE A 285 8.25 -3.18 -20.63
CA ILE A 285 9.33 -3.55 -19.73
C ILE A 285 8.76 -3.75 -18.34
N GLY A 286 9.03 -4.88 -17.70
CA GLY A 286 8.65 -5.16 -16.32
C GLY A 286 9.85 -5.06 -15.38
N ALA A 287 9.72 -4.31 -14.30
CA ALA A 287 10.75 -4.13 -13.29
C ALA A 287 10.29 -4.68 -11.93
N ASP A 288 10.63 -5.93 -11.64
CA ASP A 288 10.41 -6.55 -10.34
C ASP A 288 11.50 -6.09 -9.35
N ARG A 289 11.07 -5.46 -8.26
CA ARG A 289 11.95 -4.97 -7.18
C ARG A 289 11.37 -5.28 -5.78
N HIS A 290 10.50 -6.28 -5.68
CA HIS A 290 9.82 -6.63 -4.42
C HIS A 290 10.81 -6.89 -3.26
N ASP A 291 12.03 -7.36 -3.55
CA ASP A 291 13.06 -7.59 -2.53
C ASP A 291 13.58 -6.27 -1.90
N ALA A 292 13.39 -5.13 -2.56
CA ALA A 292 13.78 -3.82 -2.02
C ALA A 292 12.91 -3.31 -0.87
N ARG A 293 11.81 -4.01 -0.55
CA ARG A 293 10.91 -3.65 0.57
C ARG A 293 11.61 -3.61 1.91
N SER A 294 12.59 -4.50 2.10
CA SER A 294 13.29 -4.69 3.36
C SER A 294 14.69 -5.25 3.11
N PRO A 295 15.66 -4.99 3.99
CA PRO A 295 16.92 -5.75 4.01
C PRO A 295 16.75 -7.20 4.47
N GLY A 296 15.62 -7.55 5.10
CA GLY A 296 15.28 -8.92 5.47
C GLY A 296 14.55 -9.67 4.37
N GLU A 297 14.45 -11.00 4.53
CA GLU A 297 13.76 -11.86 3.57
C GLU A 297 12.27 -11.49 3.45
N VAL A 298 11.79 -11.34 2.23
CA VAL A 298 10.38 -11.07 1.92
C VAL A 298 9.57 -12.34 1.97
N GLY A 299 8.41 -12.31 2.60
CA GLY A 299 7.57 -13.49 2.79
C GLY A 299 7.03 -14.07 1.47
N ALA A 300 6.89 -15.39 1.42
CA ALA A 300 6.56 -16.13 0.21
C ALA A 300 5.25 -15.63 -0.47
N HIS A 301 4.21 -15.26 0.29
CA HIS A 301 2.96 -14.74 -0.24
C HIS A 301 3.14 -13.36 -0.88
N ALA A 302 3.90 -12.48 -0.25
CA ALA A 302 4.18 -11.15 -0.77
C ALA A 302 5.02 -11.21 -2.05
N GLN A 303 6.03 -12.08 -2.09
CA GLN A 303 6.84 -12.37 -3.27
C GLN A 303 6.00 -12.93 -4.43
N ALA A 304 5.24 -14.00 -4.15
CA ALA A 304 4.43 -14.65 -5.17
C ALA A 304 3.39 -13.68 -5.76
N PHE A 305 2.76 -12.86 -4.92
CA PHE A 305 1.79 -11.87 -5.38
C PHE A 305 2.45 -10.79 -6.26
N ALA A 306 3.57 -10.20 -5.83
CA ALA A 306 4.26 -9.16 -6.58
C ALA A 306 4.72 -9.65 -7.96
N ARG A 307 5.44 -10.79 -7.99
CA ARG A 307 5.90 -11.41 -9.24
C ARG A 307 4.76 -11.80 -10.17
N GLY A 308 3.72 -12.43 -9.62
CA GLY A 308 2.55 -12.83 -10.41
C GLY A 308 1.78 -11.64 -10.98
N ALA A 309 1.63 -10.56 -10.21
CA ALA A 309 0.97 -9.33 -10.65
C ALA A 309 1.72 -8.71 -11.83
N LEU A 310 3.03 -8.55 -11.72
CA LEU A 310 3.85 -7.98 -12.78
C LEU A 310 3.85 -8.88 -14.03
N ALA A 311 4.02 -10.19 -13.88
CA ALA A 311 4.02 -11.14 -14.99
C ALA A 311 2.68 -11.14 -15.73
N SER A 312 1.54 -11.16 -14.99
CA SER A 312 0.20 -11.06 -15.56
C SER A 312 0.00 -9.74 -16.33
N GLY A 313 0.35 -8.62 -15.72
CA GLY A 313 0.18 -7.31 -16.33
C GLY A 313 1.05 -7.10 -17.56
N MET A 314 2.29 -7.59 -17.57
CA MET A 314 3.17 -7.60 -18.74
C MET A 314 2.56 -8.40 -19.90
N ALA A 315 2.08 -9.61 -19.62
CA ALA A 315 1.45 -10.47 -20.63
C ALA A 315 0.19 -9.83 -21.21
N GLU A 316 -0.67 -9.25 -20.37
CA GLU A 316 -1.89 -8.57 -20.81
C GLU A 316 -1.58 -7.29 -21.61
N ALA A 317 -0.57 -6.50 -21.20
CA ALA A 317 -0.14 -5.32 -21.93
C ALA A 317 0.45 -5.70 -23.31
N ALA A 318 1.32 -6.72 -23.36
CA ALA A 318 1.88 -7.21 -24.62
C ALA A 318 0.80 -7.68 -25.60
N ALA A 319 -0.20 -8.39 -25.12
CA ALA A 319 -1.36 -8.83 -25.91
C ALA A 319 -2.22 -7.64 -26.37
N THR A 320 -2.53 -6.70 -25.48
CA THR A 320 -3.38 -5.54 -25.77
C THR A 320 -2.76 -4.63 -26.83
N PHE A 321 -1.47 -4.38 -26.73
CA PHE A 321 -0.75 -3.45 -27.61
C PHE A 321 -0.07 -4.16 -28.79
N ALA A 322 -0.16 -5.49 -28.89
CA ALA A 322 0.50 -6.30 -29.91
C ALA A 322 2.01 -6.00 -30.03
N CYS A 323 2.70 -5.85 -28.88
CA CYS A 323 4.11 -5.53 -28.81
C CYS A 323 4.89 -6.53 -27.94
N PRO A 324 6.22 -6.65 -28.09
CA PRO A 324 7.01 -7.53 -27.22
C PRO A 324 7.01 -7.05 -25.77
N ALA A 325 7.27 -7.98 -24.84
CA ALA A 325 7.51 -7.71 -23.44
C ALA A 325 8.85 -8.30 -23.00
N THR A 326 9.56 -7.63 -22.08
CA THR A 326 10.83 -8.08 -21.52
C THR A 326 10.94 -7.69 -20.06
N GLU A 327 11.71 -8.45 -19.28
CA GLU A 327 12.03 -8.10 -17.90
C GLU A 327 13.29 -7.23 -17.85
N TRP A 328 13.27 -6.23 -16.99
CA TRP A 328 14.44 -5.49 -16.57
C TRP A 328 14.86 -5.96 -15.17
N ARG A 329 15.89 -6.77 -15.12
CA ARG A 329 16.38 -7.35 -13.87
C ARG A 329 17.17 -6.34 -13.05
N ALA A 330 17.16 -6.54 -11.73
CA ALA A 330 17.95 -5.73 -10.81
C ALA A 330 19.46 -5.89 -11.13
N GLY A 331 20.19 -4.75 -11.16
CA GLY A 331 21.62 -4.71 -11.49
C GLY A 331 21.94 -4.73 -13.00
N GLU A 332 20.94 -4.91 -13.87
CA GLU A 332 21.14 -4.78 -15.32
C GLU A 332 20.91 -3.33 -15.76
N PRO A 333 21.73 -2.78 -16.67
CA PRO A 333 21.51 -1.43 -17.16
C PRO A 333 20.25 -1.39 -18.07
N LEU A 334 19.41 -0.37 -17.90
CA LEU A 334 18.17 -0.19 -18.68
C LEU A 334 18.45 0.26 -20.13
N ALA A 335 19.51 1.02 -20.36
CA ALA A 335 19.80 1.59 -21.67
C ALA A 335 19.93 0.57 -22.82
N PRO A 336 20.59 -0.60 -22.65
CA PRO A 336 20.63 -1.62 -23.70
C PRO A 336 19.27 -2.18 -24.08
N LEU A 337 18.33 -2.33 -23.14
CA LEU A 337 16.97 -2.80 -23.44
C LEU A 337 16.23 -1.83 -24.36
N LEU A 338 16.38 -0.53 -24.12
CA LEU A 338 15.82 0.50 -24.98
C LEU A 338 16.49 0.51 -26.35
N ALA A 339 17.82 0.41 -26.41
CA ALA A 339 18.58 0.43 -27.65
C ALA A 339 18.22 -0.74 -28.58
N THR A 340 17.97 -1.94 -28.04
CA THR A 340 17.55 -3.10 -28.82
C THR A 340 16.24 -2.84 -29.57
N GLY A 341 15.32 -2.07 -28.99
CA GLY A 341 14.08 -1.65 -29.63
C GLY A 341 14.18 -0.36 -30.46
N GLY A 342 15.34 0.28 -30.53
CA GLY A 342 15.50 1.61 -31.13
C GLY A 342 14.70 2.69 -30.39
N LEU A 343 14.45 2.52 -29.09
CA LEU A 343 13.56 3.37 -28.31
C LEU A 343 14.37 4.42 -27.52
N GLU A 344 13.88 5.65 -27.56
CA GLU A 344 14.51 6.75 -26.84
C GLU A 344 13.69 7.22 -25.63
N ARG A 345 12.42 6.83 -25.54
CA ARG A 345 11.49 7.29 -24.51
C ARG A 345 10.89 6.14 -23.70
N ILE A 346 10.54 6.47 -22.46
CA ILE A 346 9.84 5.59 -21.52
C ILE A 346 8.58 6.32 -21.03
N ALA A 347 7.43 5.66 -21.09
CA ALA A 347 6.27 6.00 -20.28
C ALA A 347 6.40 5.26 -18.93
N LEU A 348 6.48 6.02 -17.85
CA LEU A 348 6.74 5.52 -16.50
C LEU A 348 5.55 5.86 -15.61
N PRO A 349 4.84 4.88 -15.03
CA PRO A 349 3.93 5.14 -13.93
C PRO A 349 4.68 5.86 -12.79
N TYR A 350 4.02 6.82 -12.16
CA TYR A 350 4.63 7.60 -11.10
C TYR A 350 5.20 6.70 -10.00
N LEU A 351 6.43 6.96 -9.60
CA LEU A 351 7.10 6.25 -8.51
C LEU A 351 6.88 7.03 -7.20
N PRO A 352 5.94 6.60 -6.34
CA PRO A 352 5.72 7.27 -5.07
C PRO A 352 6.92 7.08 -4.12
N ALA A 353 7.04 7.99 -3.14
CA ALA A 353 8.05 7.88 -2.10
C ALA A 353 7.96 6.52 -1.40
N GLY A 354 9.02 5.74 -1.47
CA GLY A 354 9.03 4.38 -0.98
C GLY A 354 10.13 3.52 -1.59
N TRP A 355 10.11 2.25 -1.24
CA TRP A 355 11.11 1.27 -1.64
C TRP A 355 11.19 1.04 -3.17
N THR A 356 10.07 1.09 -3.90
CA THR A 356 10.06 0.94 -5.36
C THR A 356 10.83 2.09 -6.03
N ARG A 357 10.57 3.33 -5.59
CA ARG A 357 11.32 4.50 -6.09
C ARG A 357 12.79 4.41 -5.75
N ASP A 358 13.13 4.07 -4.51
CA ASP A 358 14.53 3.96 -4.09
C ASP A 358 15.30 2.93 -4.92
N ALA A 359 14.64 1.82 -5.30
CA ALA A 359 15.23 0.77 -6.10
C ALA A 359 15.39 1.12 -7.60
N LEU A 360 14.46 1.87 -8.18
CA LEU A 360 14.43 2.15 -9.61
C LEU A 360 15.05 3.50 -9.97
N TRP A 361 15.01 4.47 -9.06
CA TRP A 361 15.43 5.83 -9.33
C TRP A 361 16.90 6.01 -9.77
N PRO A 362 17.88 5.27 -9.21
CA PRO A 362 19.27 5.41 -9.64
C PRO A 362 19.49 5.21 -11.14
N ASP A 363 18.75 4.29 -11.76
CA ASP A 363 18.84 4.01 -13.20
C ASP A 363 17.96 4.95 -14.05
N LEU A 364 16.85 5.44 -13.48
CA LEU A 364 15.89 6.28 -14.18
C LEU A 364 16.22 7.77 -14.14
N ALA A 365 16.87 8.25 -13.07
CA ALA A 365 17.20 9.67 -12.92
C ALA A 365 18.00 10.25 -14.09
N PRO A 366 19.01 9.55 -14.67
CA PRO A 366 19.70 10.04 -15.86
C PRO A 366 18.79 10.20 -17.08
N LEU A 367 17.81 9.31 -17.27
CA LEU A 367 16.85 9.39 -18.37
C LEU A 367 15.84 10.51 -18.16
N VAL A 368 15.42 10.75 -16.92
CA VAL A 368 14.58 11.90 -16.55
C VAL A 368 15.31 13.21 -16.85
N ALA A 369 16.56 13.32 -16.44
CA ALA A 369 17.40 14.52 -16.71
C ALA A 369 17.60 14.78 -18.22
N GLN A 370 17.56 13.74 -19.06
CA GLN A 370 17.63 13.84 -20.52
C GLN A 370 16.26 14.11 -21.17
N GLY A 371 15.16 14.24 -20.41
CA GLY A 371 13.81 14.42 -20.97
C GLY A 371 13.26 13.19 -21.69
N ARG A 372 13.77 12.00 -21.38
CA ARG A 372 13.41 10.73 -22.04
C ARG A 372 12.31 9.97 -21.29
N VAL A 373 11.82 10.49 -20.18
CA VAL A 373 10.76 9.86 -19.37
C VAL A 373 9.51 10.71 -19.39
N VAL A 374 8.38 10.10 -19.76
CA VAL A 374 7.04 10.66 -19.63
C VAL A 374 6.37 9.99 -18.44
N THR A 375 6.06 10.75 -17.40
CA THR A 375 5.52 10.21 -16.15
C THR A 375 4.00 10.20 -16.18
N LEU A 376 3.41 9.02 -15.92
CA LEU A 376 1.97 8.79 -15.84
C LEU A 376 1.52 8.89 -14.39
N LEU A 377 0.71 9.88 -14.05
CA LEU A 377 0.11 10.03 -12.72
C LEU A 377 -1.42 9.99 -12.84
N PRO A 378 -2.13 9.12 -12.10
CA PRO A 378 -3.58 9.10 -12.09
C PRO A 378 -4.19 10.45 -11.69
N ASP A 379 -5.29 10.84 -12.33
CA ASP A 379 -5.94 12.14 -12.07
C ASP A 379 -6.46 12.23 -10.62
N VAL A 380 -6.91 11.13 -10.04
CA VAL A 380 -7.35 11.09 -8.66
C VAL A 380 -6.21 11.39 -7.68
N ASP A 381 -4.99 10.93 -7.95
CA ASP A 381 -3.80 11.27 -7.17
C ASP A 381 -3.44 12.74 -7.35
N ARG A 382 -3.44 13.22 -8.60
CA ARG A 382 -3.15 14.62 -8.96
C ARG A 382 -4.11 15.59 -8.26
N ALA A 383 -5.39 15.28 -8.21
CA ALA A 383 -6.42 16.10 -7.54
C ALA A 383 -6.32 16.02 -6.01
N THR A 384 -5.98 14.84 -5.47
CA THR A 384 -6.01 14.59 -4.01
C THR A 384 -4.75 15.04 -3.30
N TRP A 385 -3.56 14.77 -3.84
CA TRP A 385 -2.29 15.01 -3.12
C TRP A 385 -2.06 16.45 -2.69
N PRO A 386 -2.44 17.49 -3.45
CA PRO A 386 -2.35 18.88 -2.98
C PRO A 386 -3.14 19.18 -1.72
N LEU A 387 -4.18 18.39 -1.41
CA LEU A 387 -5.01 18.52 -0.22
C LEU A 387 -4.44 17.78 0.99
N ALA A 388 -3.50 16.83 0.81
CA ALA A 388 -2.86 16.04 1.86
C ALA A 388 -1.82 16.85 2.68
N LYS A 389 -2.15 18.09 3.05
CA LYS A 389 -1.23 19.04 3.70
C LYS A 389 -1.02 18.75 5.18
N ALA A 390 -2.06 18.24 5.84
CA ALA A 390 -2.10 17.95 7.28
C ALA A 390 -2.84 16.62 7.50
N GLY A 391 -3.71 16.49 8.50
CA GLY A 391 -4.54 15.30 8.69
C GLY A 391 -5.55 15.09 7.55
N PHE A 392 -6.09 13.88 7.49
CA PHE A 392 -7.04 13.41 6.46
C PHE A 392 -8.27 14.31 6.25
N PHE A 393 -8.66 15.09 7.26
CA PHE A 393 -9.85 15.96 7.18
C PHE A 393 -9.83 16.95 6.00
N GLY A 394 -8.65 17.41 5.58
CA GLY A 394 -8.51 18.27 4.41
C GLY A 394 -8.92 17.58 3.11
N VAL A 395 -8.51 16.31 2.97
CA VAL A 395 -8.91 15.46 1.83
C VAL A 395 -10.39 15.09 1.94
N ALA A 396 -10.85 14.68 3.13
CA ALA A 396 -12.25 14.28 3.35
C ALA A 396 -13.26 15.34 2.91
N LYS A 397 -12.97 16.62 3.17
CA LYS A 397 -13.80 17.75 2.70
C LYS A 397 -13.76 17.94 1.18
N GLY A 398 -12.71 17.51 0.52
CA GLY A 398 -12.51 17.67 -0.93
C GLY A 398 -13.04 16.50 -1.75
N ILE A 399 -13.46 15.39 -1.14
CA ILE A 399 -13.80 14.13 -1.85
C ILE A 399 -14.83 14.38 -2.96
N GLU A 400 -15.91 15.10 -2.68
CA GLU A 400 -16.95 15.38 -3.67
C GLU A 400 -16.40 16.15 -4.87
N GLY A 401 -15.59 17.17 -4.63
CA GLY A 401 -14.94 17.96 -5.69
C GLY A 401 -13.94 17.11 -6.51
N ILE A 402 -13.16 16.24 -5.84
CA ILE A 402 -12.22 15.34 -6.52
C ILE A 402 -12.96 14.36 -7.41
N LEU A 403 -14.05 13.74 -6.92
CA LEU A 403 -14.86 12.82 -7.69
C LEU A 403 -15.42 13.52 -8.95
N ALA A 404 -15.93 14.74 -8.81
CA ALA A 404 -16.44 15.54 -9.93
C ALA A 404 -15.33 15.89 -10.95
N GLU A 405 -14.14 16.29 -10.47
CA GLU A 405 -12.97 16.60 -11.31
C GLU A 405 -12.51 15.36 -12.11
N CYS A 406 -12.57 14.17 -11.50
CA CYS A 406 -12.25 12.91 -12.14
C CYS A 406 -13.39 12.34 -13.01
N GLY A 407 -14.53 13.04 -13.13
CA GLY A 407 -15.69 12.55 -13.92
C GLY A 407 -16.45 11.41 -13.28
N ILE A 408 -16.23 11.14 -11.98
CA ILE A 408 -16.89 10.05 -11.25
C ILE A 408 -18.21 10.57 -10.67
N SER A 409 -19.33 10.10 -11.23
CA SER A 409 -20.67 10.44 -10.78
C SER A 409 -21.36 9.27 -10.10
N GLY A 410 -22.03 9.52 -8.98
CA GLY A 410 -22.84 8.50 -8.30
C GLY A 410 -24.24 8.37 -8.88
N ILE A 411 -24.93 7.26 -8.57
CA ILE A 411 -26.36 7.08 -8.87
C ILE A 411 -27.13 8.13 -8.06
N GLY A 412 -27.69 9.10 -8.78
CA GLY A 412 -28.71 10.01 -8.28
C GLY A 412 -28.31 10.85 -7.06
N GLY A 413 -27.81 12.03 -7.29
CA GLY A 413 -28.10 13.16 -6.44
C GLY A 413 -29.52 13.62 -6.69
#